data_cb79254f5291a8671135073272ad4b4d
#
_entry.id   cb79254f5291a8671135073272ad4b4d
#
_cell.length_a   1.000
_cell.length_b   1.000
_cell.length_c   1.000
_cell.angle_alpha   90.00
_cell.angle_beta   90.00
_cell.angle_gamma   90.00
#
_symmetry.space_group_name_H-M   'P 1'
#
loop_
_entity.id
_entity.type
_entity.pdbx_description
1 polymer ?
#
loop_
_entity_poly.entity_id
_entity_poly.type
_entity_poly.pdbx_seq_one_letter_code
_entity_poly.pdbx_strand_id
1 'polypeptide(L)'
;MTHHAHQHHHGSGDAHHDETGLADLLDLDAEVLTSYLDEVTEWVSLHTAVAPRTIVDVGAGTGTGSLALARRFKTAEVVAIDQSALMLARLRAAAREQQLTDRLRVVQADLDSAWPGIGAVDLAWAASSLHHVSDPDRVLGDMYGALNPGGLLVVTEMDGLARFLPDDIGLGRPGLESRCHEAAAQAHWNAHPNWRSHLEQTGFAVAEERTFTIEASPAPPSAGRYAHTYLSRVRSAVGDQLAADDLATLDHLLASDHPDALVRRRDLAIRGSRTAWAARRP
;
A
#
# COMPACT_ATOMS: atom_id res chain seq x y z
N MET A 1 -14.92 -11.48 -42.26
CA MET A 1 -15.24 -11.07 -40.88
C MET A 1 -13.93 -10.58 -40.28
N THR A 2 -13.73 -9.28 -40.28
CA THR A 2 -12.48 -8.62 -39.85
C THR A 2 -12.63 -8.18 -38.42
N HIS A 3 -11.82 -8.78 -37.54
CA HIS A 3 -11.68 -8.36 -36.14
C HIS A 3 -10.84 -7.08 -36.09
N HIS A 4 -11.47 -5.96 -35.72
CA HIS A 4 -10.74 -4.75 -35.32
C HIS A 4 -10.30 -4.88 -33.88
N ALA A 5 -8.99 -5.06 -33.65
CA ALA A 5 -8.36 -4.89 -32.37
C ALA A 5 -8.25 -3.39 -32.10
N HIS A 6 -8.95 -2.88 -31.08
CA HIS A 6 -8.72 -1.55 -30.55
C HIS A 6 -7.45 -1.58 -29.68
N GLN A 7 -6.35 -1.08 -30.23
CA GLN A 7 -5.17 -0.74 -29.45
C GLN A 7 -5.42 0.61 -28.76
N HIS A 8 -5.60 0.58 -27.44
CA HIS A 8 -5.53 1.78 -26.63
C HIS A 8 -4.05 2.18 -26.47
N HIS A 9 -3.62 3.18 -27.24
CA HIS A 9 -2.38 3.90 -26.97
C HIS A 9 -2.62 4.81 -25.77
N HIS A 10 -2.31 4.34 -24.56
CA HIS A 10 -2.08 5.24 -23.43
C HIS A 10 -0.73 5.93 -23.64
N GLY A 11 -0.76 7.26 -23.80
CA GLY A 11 0.46 8.04 -23.99
C GLY A 11 1.37 7.97 -22.79
N SER A 12 2.69 7.90 -23.00
CA SER A 12 3.72 7.82 -21.95
C SER A 12 3.66 8.96 -20.92
N GLY A 13 2.99 10.06 -21.24
CA GLY A 13 2.75 11.19 -20.32
C GLY A 13 1.75 10.87 -19.21
N ASP A 14 0.65 10.19 -19.53
CA ASP A 14 -0.40 9.86 -18.56
C ASP A 14 0.08 8.82 -17.54
N ALA A 15 0.86 7.82 -17.98
CA ALA A 15 1.45 6.81 -17.10
C ALA A 15 2.43 7.42 -16.08
N HIS A 16 3.25 8.38 -16.49
CA HIS A 16 4.18 9.07 -15.58
C HIS A 16 3.47 9.96 -14.56
N HIS A 17 2.35 10.62 -14.94
CA HIS A 17 1.56 11.41 -14.01
C HIS A 17 0.87 10.55 -12.96
N ASP A 18 0.35 9.38 -13.35
CA ASP A 18 -0.29 8.44 -12.42
C ASP A 18 0.72 7.83 -11.44
N GLU A 19 1.92 7.46 -11.91
CA GLU A 19 2.99 6.92 -11.07
C GLU A 19 3.51 7.95 -10.04
N THR A 20 3.67 9.22 -10.45
CA THR A 20 4.07 10.31 -9.54
C THR A 20 2.99 10.55 -8.48
N GLY A 21 1.72 10.58 -8.87
CA GLY A 21 0.59 10.74 -7.96
C GLY A 21 0.47 9.57 -6.96
N LEU A 22 0.78 8.35 -7.40
CA LEU A 22 0.83 7.20 -6.50
C LEU A 22 1.99 7.32 -5.51
N ALA A 23 3.19 7.72 -5.98
CA ALA A 23 4.33 7.91 -5.10
C ALA A 23 4.08 9.00 -4.05
N ASP A 24 3.43 10.12 -4.41
CA ASP A 24 3.03 11.16 -3.47
C ASP A 24 2.01 10.65 -2.43
N LEU A 25 1.09 9.77 -2.86
CA LEU A 25 0.14 9.13 -1.95
C LEU A 25 0.85 8.21 -0.94
N LEU A 26 1.81 7.39 -1.40
CA LEU A 26 2.57 6.50 -0.54
C LEU A 26 3.44 7.25 0.47
N ASP A 27 4.02 8.39 0.08
CA ASP A 27 4.79 9.24 0.99
C ASP A 27 3.89 9.86 2.08
N LEU A 28 2.67 10.30 1.72
CA LEU A 28 1.67 10.78 2.67
C LEU A 28 1.15 9.66 3.58
N ASP A 29 0.93 8.47 3.03
CA ASP A 29 0.55 7.26 3.79
C ASP A 29 1.60 6.97 4.89
N ALA A 30 2.89 7.01 4.52
CA ALA A 30 4.00 6.81 5.46
C ALA A 30 4.02 7.82 6.61
N GLU A 31 3.74 9.10 6.31
CA GLU A 31 3.69 10.18 7.31
C GLU A 31 2.53 9.99 8.27
N VAL A 32 1.36 9.62 7.75
CA VAL A 32 0.11 9.49 8.50
C VAL A 32 0.03 8.20 9.31
N LEU A 33 0.59 7.12 8.80
CA LEU A 33 0.46 5.77 9.38
C LEU A 33 1.66 5.35 10.25
N THR A 34 2.44 6.29 10.76
CA THR A 34 3.63 5.99 11.57
C THR A 34 3.29 5.07 12.75
N SER A 35 2.20 5.33 13.48
CA SER A 35 1.78 4.49 14.64
C SER A 35 1.43 3.07 14.21
N TYR A 36 0.73 2.90 13.09
CA TYR A 36 0.43 1.59 12.52
C TYR A 36 1.73 0.83 12.16
N LEU A 37 2.67 1.51 11.50
CA LEU A 37 3.95 0.91 11.10
C LEU A 37 4.77 0.45 12.33
N ASP A 38 4.77 1.24 13.39
CA ASP A 38 5.43 0.86 14.64
C ASP A 38 4.77 -0.38 15.26
N GLU A 39 3.43 -0.41 15.32
CA GLU A 39 2.67 -1.54 15.88
C GLU A 39 2.84 -2.82 15.05
N VAL A 40 2.70 -2.75 13.72
CA VAL A 40 2.81 -3.93 12.88
C VAL A 40 4.23 -4.48 12.85
N THR A 41 5.26 -3.63 12.81
CA THR A 41 6.66 -4.09 12.85
C THR A 41 7.06 -4.62 14.22
N GLU A 42 6.47 -4.12 15.30
CA GLU A 42 6.61 -4.71 16.64
C GLU A 42 5.98 -6.10 16.68
N TRP A 43 4.75 -6.24 16.20
CA TRP A 43 4.07 -7.53 16.09
C TRP A 43 4.89 -8.52 15.25
N VAL A 44 5.46 -8.11 14.11
CA VAL A 44 6.38 -8.93 13.31
C VAL A 44 7.56 -9.41 14.16
N SER A 45 8.14 -8.54 15.00
CA SER A 45 9.29 -8.90 15.85
C SER A 45 8.95 -9.99 16.87
N LEU A 46 7.71 -10.08 17.33
CA LEU A 46 7.24 -11.15 18.23
C LEU A 46 7.14 -12.52 17.53
N HIS A 47 7.02 -12.51 16.20
CA HIS A 47 6.99 -13.73 15.38
C HIS A 47 8.39 -14.16 14.90
N THR A 48 9.45 -13.43 15.20
CA THR A 48 10.82 -13.81 14.87
C THR A 48 11.46 -14.51 16.06
N ALA A 49 11.69 -15.84 15.98
CA ALA A 49 12.35 -16.59 17.05
C ALA A 49 13.81 -16.14 17.24
N VAL A 50 14.46 -15.73 16.15
CA VAL A 50 15.82 -15.15 16.12
C VAL A 50 15.75 -13.89 15.28
N ALA A 51 16.49 -12.85 15.66
CA ALA A 51 16.55 -11.62 14.90
C ALA A 51 16.99 -11.90 13.43
N PRO A 52 16.20 -11.47 12.42
CA PRO A 52 16.54 -11.71 11.03
C PRO A 52 17.83 -10.97 10.68
N ARG A 53 18.68 -11.59 9.85
CA ARG A 53 19.86 -10.96 9.27
C ARG A 53 19.59 -10.35 7.92
N THR A 54 18.73 -11.00 7.15
CA THR A 54 18.33 -10.54 5.81
C THR A 54 16.81 -10.49 5.72
N ILE A 55 16.31 -9.31 5.38
CA ILE A 55 14.88 -9.04 5.18
C ILE A 55 14.68 -8.66 3.72
N VAL A 56 13.65 -9.18 3.06
CA VAL A 56 13.21 -8.72 1.75
C VAL A 56 11.87 -8.01 1.86
N ASP A 57 11.77 -6.82 1.26
CA ASP A 57 10.52 -6.07 1.09
C ASP A 57 10.10 -6.16 -0.38
N VAL A 58 8.97 -6.79 -0.65
CA VAL A 58 8.46 -7.18 -1.97
C VAL A 58 7.40 -6.18 -2.42
N GLY A 59 7.69 -5.42 -3.48
CA GLY A 59 6.89 -4.27 -3.89
C GLY A 59 7.06 -3.11 -2.91
N ALA A 60 8.31 -2.70 -2.69
CA ALA A 60 8.68 -1.76 -1.64
C ALA A 60 8.14 -0.34 -1.83
N GLY A 61 7.70 0.02 -3.04
CA GLY A 61 7.22 1.37 -3.35
C GLY A 61 8.23 2.45 -2.97
N THR A 62 7.77 3.51 -2.34
CA THR A 62 8.65 4.61 -1.83
C THR A 62 9.42 4.23 -0.56
N GLY A 63 9.29 2.98 -0.08
CA GLY A 63 10.12 2.41 0.98
C GLY A 63 9.56 2.49 2.38
N THR A 64 8.29 2.78 2.56
CA THR A 64 7.63 2.89 3.87
C THR A 64 7.87 1.65 4.75
N GLY A 65 7.62 0.45 4.19
CA GLY A 65 7.88 -0.83 4.85
C GLY A 65 9.37 -1.07 5.09
N SER A 66 10.19 -0.90 4.05
CA SER A 66 11.65 -1.09 4.12
C SER A 66 12.30 -0.27 5.23
N LEU A 67 11.95 1.02 5.34
CA LEU A 67 12.49 1.93 6.34
C LEU A 67 12.01 1.57 7.76
N ALA A 68 10.74 1.20 7.92
CA ALA A 68 10.21 0.75 9.19
C ALA A 68 10.89 -0.54 9.68
N LEU A 69 11.09 -1.52 8.79
CA LEU A 69 11.81 -2.75 9.07
C LEU A 69 13.27 -2.50 9.42
N ALA A 70 13.97 -1.62 8.68
CA ALA A 70 15.37 -1.26 8.96
C ALA A 70 15.52 -0.55 10.32
N ARG A 71 14.54 0.24 10.77
CA ARG A 71 14.52 0.84 12.11
C ARG A 71 14.25 -0.20 13.20
N ARG A 72 13.32 -1.13 12.96
CA ARG A 72 12.96 -2.20 13.92
C ARG A 72 14.10 -3.20 14.11
N PHE A 73 14.67 -3.69 13.02
CA PHE A 73 15.70 -4.73 13.00
C PHE A 73 17.08 -4.11 12.73
N LYS A 74 17.69 -3.52 13.74
CA LYS A 74 18.89 -2.67 13.64
C LYS A 74 20.13 -3.38 13.07
N THR A 75 20.17 -4.71 13.09
CA THR A 75 21.29 -5.52 12.59
C THR A 75 21.01 -6.18 11.25
N ALA A 76 19.79 -6.06 10.74
CA ALA A 76 19.41 -6.66 9.48
C ALA A 76 19.84 -5.82 8.27
N GLU A 77 20.18 -6.49 7.18
CA GLU A 77 20.16 -5.91 5.83
C GLU A 77 18.73 -6.01 5.30
N VAL A 78 18.19 -4.93 4.76
CA VAL A 78 16.88 -4.91 4.09
C VAL A 78 17.11 -4.80 2.60
N VAL A 79 16.56 -5.73 1.84
CA VAL A 79 16.55 -5.76 0.37
C VAL A 79 15.18 -5.32 -0.11
N ALA A 80 15.10 -4.12 -0.66
CA ALA A 80 13.87 -3.55 -1.19
C ALA A 80 13.75 -3.85 -2.69
N ILE A 81 12.67 -4.50 -3.11
CA ILE A 81 12.41 -4.85 -4.50
C ILE A 81 11.19 -4.08 -4.99
N ASP A 82 11.32 -3.41 -6.13
CA ASP A 82 10.21 -2.80 -6.85
C ASP A 82 10.52 -2.74 -8.35
N GLN A 83 9.51 -2.70 -9.21
CA GLN A 83 9.71 -2.50 -10.64
C GLN A 83 9.95 -1.03 -11.02
N SER A 84 9.41 -0.10 -10.25
CA SER A 84 9.42 1.33 -10.53
C SER A 84 10.75 1.98 -10.15
N ALA A 85 11.44 2.52 -11.13
CA ALA A 85 12.66 3.31 -10.91
C ALA A 85 12.37 4.58 -10.10
N LEU A 86 11.18 5.21 -10.27
CA LEU A 86 10.75 6.39 -9.54
C LEU A 86 10.55 6.08 -8.05
N MET A 87 9.82 5.02 -7.73
CA MET A 87 9.61 4.55 -6.34
C MET A 87 10.94 4.30 -5.65
N LEU A 88 11.83 3.54 -6.30
CA LEU A 88 13.15 3.22 -5.77
C LEU A 88 14.07 4.45 -5.63
N ALA A 89 13.90 5.46 -6.46
CA ALA A 89 14.63 6.73 -6.30
C ALA A 89 14.19 7.48 -5.04
N ARG A 90 12.87 7.53 -4.74
CA ARG A 90 12.33 8.11 -3.51
C ARG A 90 12.79 7.33 -2.27
N LEU A 91 12.71 6.01 -2.31
CA LEU A 91 13.22 5.14 -1.24
C LEU A 91 14.70 5.42 -0.95
N ARG A 92 15.55 5.51 -1.99
CA ARG A 92 16.98 5.85 -1.78
C ARG A 92 17.18 7.23 -1.17
N ALA A 93 16.37 8.22 -1.54
CA ALA A 93 16.42 9.56 -0.94
C ALA A 93 16.06 9.52 0.55
N ALA A 94 14.92 8.89 0.90
CA ALA A 94 14.48 8.73 2.26
C ALA A 94 15.46 7.91 3.13
N ALA A 95 16.09 6.88 2.55
CA ALA A 95 17.12 6.09 3.24
C ALA A 95 18.39 6.92 3.57
N ARG A 96 18.79 7.85 2.67
CA ARG A 96 19.90 8.78 2.95
C ARG A 96 19.55 9.75 4.07
N GLU A 97 18.37 10.35 4.04
CA GLU A 97 17.89 11.28 5.08
C GLU A 97 17.86 10.60 6.47
N GLN A 98 17.51 9.32 6.51
CA GLN A 98 17.43 8.54 7.74
C GLN A 98 18.73 7.79 8.10
N GLN A 99 19.82 7.98 7.34
CA GLN A 99 21.10 7.33 7.56
C GLN A 99 21.04 5.78 7.58
N LEU A 100 20.21 5.20 6.68
CA LEU A 100 19.98 3.76 6.56
C LEU A 100 20.64 3.13 5.32
N THR A 101 21.37 3.90 4.53
CA THR A 101 21.96 3.45 3.24
C THR A 101 22.85 2.23 3.35
N ASP A 102 23.60 2.08 4.44
CA ASP A 102 24.54 0.97 4.64
C ASP A 102 23.82 -0.38 4.89
N ARG A 103 22.54 -0.34 5.22
CA ARG A 103 21.73 -1.52 5.54
C ARG A 103 20.52 -1.72 4.62
N LEU A 104 20.39 -0.87 3.61
CA LEU A 104 19.26 -0.92 2.68
C LEU A 104 19.78 -1.06 1.25
N ARG A 105 19.59 -2.24 0.68
CA ARG A 105 19.92 -2.57 -0.71
C ARG A 105 18.66 -2.49 -1.57
N VAL A 106 18.73 -1.76 -2.67
CA VAL A 106 17.59 -1.55 -3.57
C VAL A 106 17.82 -2.33 -4.87
N VAL A 107 16.84 -3.16 -5.23
CA VAL A 107 16.84 -4.01 -6.41
C VAL A 107 15.66 -3.63 -7.30
N GLN A 108 15.93 -3.17 -8.51
CA GLN A 108 14.87 -2.97 -9.50
C GLN A 108 14.59 -4.30 -10.18
N ALA A 109 13.38 -4.82 -10.04
CA ALA A 109 12.95 -6.06 -10.68
C ALA A 109 11.43 -6.04 -10.92
N ASP A 110 11.04 -6.60 -12.06
CA ASP A 110 9.67 -6.92 -12.38
C ASP A 110 9.38 -8.36 -11.92
N LEU A 111 8.57 -8.49 -10.88
CA LEU A 111 8.23 -9.78 -10.29
C LEU A 111 7.27 -10.61 -11.16
N ASP A 112 6.60 -10.01 -12.13
CA ASP A 112 5.84 -10.76 -13.13
C ASP A 112 6.76 -11.50 -14.09
N SER A 113 7.98 -11.01 -14.29
CA SER A 113 8.97 -11.63 -15.16
C SER A 113 9.80 -12.72 -14.43
N ALA A 114 10.42 -12.41 -13.30
CA ALA A 114 11.25 -13.35 -12.55
C ALA A 114 11.59 -12.86 -11.13
N TRP A 115 11.85 -13.81 -10.23
CA TRP A 115 12.43 -13.52 -8.91
C TRP A 115 13.91 -13.13 -9.05
N PRO A 116 14.34 -11.99 -8.45
CA PRO A 116 15.74 -11.58 -8.54
C PRO A 116 16.65 -12.44 -7.66
N GLY A 117 17.91 -12.61 -8.06
CA GLY A 117 18.92 -13.38 -7.32
C GLY A 117 19.41 -12.66 -6.06
N ILE A 118 18.58 -12.58 -5.03
CA ILE A 118 18.88 -11.87 -3.77
C ILE A 118 19.51 -12.76 -2.70
N GLY A 119 19.58 -14.08 -2.92
CA GLY A 119 20.04 -15.05 -1.93
C GLY A 119 18.92 -15.47 -0.97
N ALA A 120 19.28 -16.21 0.07
CA ALA A 120 18.34 -16.67 1.09
C ALA A 120 18.03 -15.55 2.09
N VAL A 121 16.78 -15.48 2.57
CA VAL A 121 16.29 -14.47 3.49
C VAL A 121 15.66 -15.08 4.74
N ASP A 122 15.66 -14.35 5.84
CA ASP A 122 15.08 -14.80 7.11
C ASP A 122 13.65 -14.28 7.31
N LEU A 123 13.35 -13.11 6.73
CA LEU A 123 12.04 -12.47 6.75
C LEU A 123 11.70 -11.92 5.38
N ALA A 124 10.54 -12.27 4.86
CA ALA A 124 9.94 -11.64 3.69
C ALA A 124 8.72 -10.81 4.12
N TRP A 125 8.61 -9.63 3.56
CA TRP A 125 7.53 -8.68 3.81
C TRP A 125 6.90 -8.27 2.48
N ALA A 126 5.57 -8.30 2.38
CA ALA A 126 4.80 -7.82 1.25
C ALA A 126 3.60 -7.02 1.76
N ALA A 127 3.62 -5.71 1.60
CA ALA A 127 2.59 -4.82 2.10
C ALA A 127 1.85 -4.14 0.96
N SER A 128 0.57 -4.47 0.79
CA SER A 128 -0.30 -3.91 -0.26
C SER A 128 0.38 -3.94 -1.65
N SER A 129 1.06 -5.03 -1.97
CA SER A 129 1.87 -5.19 -3.18
C SER A 129 1.50 -6.42 -4.00
N LEU A 130 1.13 -7.54 -3.36
CA LEU A 130 0.85 -8.80 -4.05
C LEU A 130 -0.37 -8.71 -4.98
N HIS A 131 -1.32 -7.83 -4.70
CA HIS A 131 -2.48 -7.63 -5.57
C HIS A 131 -2.15 -6.90 -6.89
N HIS A 132 -0.93 -6.39 -7.04
CA HIS A 132 -0.46 -5.75 -8.28
C HIS A 132 0.22 -6.72 -9.24
N VAL A 133 0.63 -7.92 -8.80
CA VAL A 133 1.27 -8.90 -9.67
C VAL A 133 0.23 -9.76 -10.38
N SER A 134 0.53 -10.18 -11.61
CA SER A 134 -0.38 -10.96 -12.44
C SER A 134 -0.59 -12.38 -11.92
N ASP A 135 0.43 -12.97 -11.30
CA ASP A 135 0.39 -14.31 -10.70
C ASP A 135 0.96 -14.27 -9.27
N PRO A 136 0.13 -13.89 -8.27
CA PRO A 136 0.58 -13.80 -6.90
C PRO A 136 0.97 -15.15 -6.29
N ASP A 137 0.37 -16.25 -6.72
CA ASP A 137 0.70 -17.59 -6.21
C ASP A 137 2.11 -18.02 -6.63
N ARG A 138 2.52 -17.66 -7.85
CA ARG A 138 3.91 -17.87 -8.30
C ARG A 138 4.88 -17.05 -7.48
N VAL A 139 4.58 -15.75 -7.25
CA VAL A 139 5.45 -14.88 -6.44
C VAL A 139 5.53 -15.36 -4.98
N LEU A 140 4.42 -15.85 -4.40
CA LEU A 140 4.44 -16.50 -3.09
C LEU A 140 5.33 -17.76 -3.09
N GLY A 141 5.29 -18.56 -4.17
CA GLY A 141 6.19 -19.71 -4.37
C GLY A 141 7.67 -19.32 -4.43
N ASP A 142 7.99 -18.24 -5.13
CA ASP A 142 9.33 -17.66 -5.20
C ASP A 142 9.82 -17.19 -3.81
N MET A 143 8.94 -16.48 -3.06
CA MET A 143 9.23 -16.06 -1.68
C MET A 143 9.44 -17.28 -0.75
N TYR A 144 8.61 -18.31 -0.91
CA TYR A 144 8.79 -19.57 -0.17
C TYR A 144 10.17 -20.19 -0.46
N GLY A 145 10.56 -20.24 -1.73
CA GLY A 145 11.87 -20.75 -2.14
C GLY A 145 13.05 -19.94 -1.59
N ALA A 146 12.91 -18.62 -1.51
CA ALA A 146 13.95 -17.71 -1.03
C ALA A 146 14.09 -17.68 0.51
N LEU A 147 13.02 -17.96 1.25
CA LEU A 147 13.06 -17.99 2.72
C LEU A 147 13.88 -19.18 3.23
N ASN A 148 14.67 -18.97 4.26
CA ASN A 148 15.30 -20.05 5.02
C ASN A 148 14.25 -20.95 5.69
N PRO A 149 14.51 -22.25 5.94
CA PRO A 149 13.64 -23.07 6.79
C PRO A 149 13.39 -22.40 8.15
N GLY A 150 12.13 -22.34 8.59
CA GLY A 150 11.72 -21.57 9.78
C GLY A 150 11.59 -20.05 9.55
N GLY A 151 11.93 -19.55 8.36
CA GLY A 151 11.80 -18.14 7.98
C GLY A 151 10.35 -17.67 8.00
N LEU A 152 10.17 -16.36 8.16
CA LEU A 152 8.87 -15.72 8.32
C LEU A 152 8.49 -14.95 7.04
N LEU A 153 7.31 -15.17 6.53
CA LEU A 153 6.63 -14.28 5.58
C LEU A 153 5.57 -13.49 6.33
N VAL A 154 5.53 -12.19 6.08
CA VAL A 154 4.43 -11.33 6.52
C VAL A 154 3.81 -10.68 5.29
N VAL A 155 2.52 -10.89 5.11
CA VAL A 155 1.70 -10.20 4.11
C VAL A 155 0.80 -9.24 4.86
N THR A 156 0.66 -8.01 4.39
CA THR A 156 -0.35 -7.07 4.90
C THR A 156 -1.19 -6.54 3.74
N GLU A 157 -2.49 -6.32 4.01
CA GLU A 157 -3.41 -5.81 3.00
C GLU A 157 -4.45 -4.88 3.63
N MET A 158 -4.94 -3.93 2.85
CA MET A 158 -6.05 -3.07 3.26
C MET A 158 -7.35 -3.86 3.27
N ASP A 159 -8.15 -3.74 4.35
CA ASP A 159 -9.47 -4.36 4.43
C ASP A 159 -10.53 -3.59 3.63
N GLY A 160 -10.21 -2.38 3.23
CA GLY A 160 -11.07 -1.52 2.43
C GLY A 160 -10.45 -0.13 2.23
N LEU A 161 -11.20 0.76 1.62
CA LEU A 161 -10.73 2.12 1.37
C LEU A 161 -10.63 2.94 2.66
N ALA A 162 -9.60 3.79 2.75
CA ALA A 162 -9.45 4.74 3.83
C ALA A 162 -10.61 5.74 3.86
N ARG A 163 -11.00 6.18 5.07
CA ARG A 163 -12.07 7.15 5.31
C ARG A 163 -11.52 8.41 5.94
N PHE A 164 -12.02 9.55 5.49
CA PHE A 164 -11.54 10.87 5.90
C PHE A 164 -12.65 11.79 6.38
N LEU A 165 -13.82 11.72 5.76
CA LEU A 165 -14.91 12.67 5.94
C LEU A 165 -15.80 12.29 7.14
N PRO A 166 -16.38 13.28 7.84
CA PRO A 166 -17.56 13.04 8.67
C PRO A 166 -18.75 12.61 7.78
N ASP A 167 -19.75 11.96 8.37
CA ASP A 167 -20.93 11.54 7.64
C ASP A 167 -21.68 12.73 7.01
N ASP A 168 -21.88 13.79 7.78
CA ASP A 168 -22.40 15.06 7.30
C ASP A 168 -21.26 16.08 7.15
N ILE A 169 -20.96 16.44 5.92
CA ILE A 169 -19.92 17.42 5.57
C ILE A 169 -20.43 18.84 5.44
N GLY A 170 -21.73 19.07 5.68
CA GLY A 170 -22.40 20.37 5.47
C GLY A 170 -22.64 20.73 4.00
N LEU A 171 -22.39 19.81 3.07
CA LEU A 171 -22.53 19.98 1.62
C LEU A 171 -23.19 18.74 1.02
N GLY A 172 -24.11 18.92 0.10
CA GLY A 172 -24.80 17.80 -0.56
C GLY A 172 -25.58 16.93 0.43
N ARG A 173 -25.64 15.63 0.15
CA ARG A 173 -26.30 14.65 1.01
C ARG A 173 -25.29 14.03 1.99
N PRO A 174 -25.64 13.78 3.27
CA PRO A 174 -24.79 13.02 4.19
C PRO A 174 -24.38 11.66 3.62
N GLY A 175 -23.19 11.14 4.02
CA GLY A 175 -22.70 9.84 3.60
C GLY A 175 -22.04 9.81 2.22
N LEU A 176 -21.53 10.91 1.70
CA LEU A 176 -20.84 10.96 0.40
C LEU A 176 -19.74 9.92 0.27
N GLU A 177 -18.85 9.83 1.26
CA GLU A 177 -17.72 8.91 1.22
C GLU A 177 -18.17 7.45 1.23
N SER A 178 -19.23 7.12 1.97
CA SER A 178 -19.81 5.78 1.96
C SER A 178 -20.31 5.39 0.57
N ARG A 179 -20.98 6.31 -0.15
CA ARG A 179 -21.42 6.05 -1.52
C ARG A 179 -20.26 5.93 -2.52
N CYS A 180 -19.18 6.68 -2.32
CA CYS A 180 -17.95 6.48 -3.10
C CYS A 180 -17.37 5.07 -2.88
N HIS A 181 -17.36 4.59 -1.63
CA HIS A 181 -16.91 3.23 -1.30
C HIS A 181 -17.82 2.14 -1.86
N GLU A 182 -19.14 2.36 -1.85
CA GLU A 182 -20.10 1.44 -2.46
C GLU A 182 -19.88 1.36 -3.98
N ALA A 183 -19.67 2.48 -4.66
CA ALA A 183 -19.34 2.52 -6.08
C ALA A 183 -18.01 1.78 -6.37
N ALA A 184 -16.99 1.99 -5.55
CA ALA A 184 -15.72 1.30 -5.67
C ALA A 184 -15.87 -0.22 -5.49
N ALA A 185 -16.66 -0.66 -4.52
CA ALA A 185 -16.93 -2.08 -4.29
C ALA A 185 -17.68 -2.71 -5.47
N GLN A 186 -18.66 -2.01 -6.05
CA GLN A 186 -19.39 -2.47 -7.24
C GLN A 186 -18.49 -2.58 -8.47
N ALA A 187 -17.53 -1.66 -8.60
CA ALA A 187 -16.52 -1.68 -9.65
C ALA A 187 -15.41 -2.71 -9.42
N HIS A 188 -15.39 -3.39 -8.28
CA HIS A 188 -14.27 -4.23 -7.82
C HIS A 188 -12.93 -3.45 -7.78
N TRP A 189 -13.01 -2.14 -7.65
CA TRP A 189 -11.82 -1.30 -7.55
C TRP A 189 -11.21 -1.43 -6.15
N ASN A 190 -9.92 -1.71 -6.09
CA ASN A 190 -9.18 -1.92 -4.85
C ASN A 190 -9.77 -3.07 -3.99
N ALA A 191 -10.30 -4.11 -4.64
CA ALA A 191 -10.75 -5.33 -3.97
C ALA A 191 -9.58 -6.30 -3.84
N HIS A 192 -9.27 -6.72 -2.62
CA HIS A 192 -8.12 -7.57 -2.33
C HIS A 192 -8.57 -8.94 -1.81
N PRO A 193 -7.84 -10.03 -2.15
CA PRO A 193 -8.17 -11.35 -1.65
C PRO A 193 -7.81 -11.49 -0.17
N ASN A 194 -8.44 -12.47 0.50
CA ASN A 194 -7.93 -12.97 1.76
C ASN A 194 -6.70 -13.86 1.47
N TRP A 195 -5.53 -13.41 1.90
CA TRP A 195 -4.27 -14.07 1.58
C TRP A 195 -4.05 -15.41 2.30
N ARG A 196 -4.80 -15.72 3.35
CA ARG A 196 -4.63 -16.97 4.12
C ARG A 196 -4.62 -18.21 3.23
N SER A 197 -5.62 -18.34 2.34
CA SER A 197 -5.73 -19.52 1.48
C SER A 197 -4.57 -19.65 0.48
N HIS A 198 -4.09 -18.53 -0.07
CA HIS A 198 -2.92 -18.50 -0.96
C HIS A 198 -1.64 -18.91 -0.24
N LEU A 199 -1.44 -18.43 0.99
CA LEU A 199 -0.31 -18.79 1.84
C LEU A 199 -0.30 -20.29 2.17
N GLU A 200 -1.44 -20.84 2.60
CA GLU A 200 -1.58 -22.25 2.95
C GLU A 200 -1.39 -23.15 1.71
N GLN A 201 -1.92 -22.78 0.55
CA GLN A 201 -1.73 -23.51 -0.71
C GLN A 201 -0.28 -23.52 -1.18
N THR A 202 0.47 -22.44 -0.94
CA THR A 202 1.91 -22.37 -1.22
C THR A 202 2.74 -23.24 -0.28
N GLY A 203 2.18 -23.69 0.86
CA GLY A 203 2.85 -24.52 1.85
C GLY A 203 3.33 -23.78 3.10
N PHE A 204 2.98 -22.52 3.25
CA PHE A 204 3.23 -21.78 4.50
C PHE A 204 2.31 -22.24 5.62
N ALA A 205 2.84 -22.27 6.84
CA ALA A 205 2.05 -22.44 8.07
C ALA A 205 1.68 -21.04 8.59
N VAL A 206 0.41 -20.64 8.46
CA VAL A 206 -0.08 -19.36 9.00
C VAL A 206 -0.12 -19.45 10.51
N ALA A 207 0.77 -18.70 11.18
CA ALA A 207 0.91 -18.69 12.63
C ALA A 207 -0.11 -17.76 13.30
N GLU A 208 -0.35 -16.60 12.70
CA GLU A 208 -1.31 -15.62 13.20
C GLU A 208 -1.86 -14.77 12.05
N GLU A 209 -3.09 -14.33 12.21
CA GLU A 209 -3.76 -13.33 11.40
C GLU A 209 -4.28 -12.24 12.36
N ARG A 210 -3.93 -10.99 12.07
CA ARG A 210 -4.31 -9.87 12.93
C ARG A 210 -4.74 -8.67 12.11
N THR A 211 -5.89 -8.08 12.49
CA THR A 211 -6.35 -6.81 11.95
C THR A 211 -5.86 -5.66 12.83
N PHE A 212 -5.25 -4.67 12.21
CA PHE A 212 -4.79 -3.43 12.82
C PHE A 212 -5.75 -2.31 12.46
N THR A 213 -6.37 -1.70 13.45
CA THR A 213 -7.23 -0.53 13.25
C THR A 213 -6.37 0.72 13.14
N ILE A 214 -6.67 1.54 12.16
CA ILE A 214 -6.01 2.82 11.92
C ILE A 214 -7.02 3.91 12.26
N GLU A 215 -6.69 4.73 13.26
CA GLU A 215 -7.50 5.88 13.63
C GLU A 215 -6.58 7.04 14.02
N ALA A 216 -6.70 8.16 13.28
CA ALA A 216 -6.03 9.40 13.61
C ALA A 216 -7.07 10.51 13.75
N SER A 217 -7.40 10.80 15.03
CA SER A 217 -8.33 11.86 15.44
C SER A 217 -7.78 12.51 16.73
N PRO A 218 -7.42 13.81 16.72
CA PRO A 218 -7.45 14.70 15.57
C PRO A 218 -6.50 14.27 14.45
N ALA A 219 -6.91 14.62 13.21
CA ALA A 219 -6.11 14.29 12.05
C ALA A 219 -4.77 15.07 12.03
N PRO A 220 -3.68 14.45 11.51
CA PRO A 220 -2.40 15.16 11.36
C PRO A 220 -2.50 16.31 10.34
N PRO A 221 -1.56 17.27 10.34
CA PRO A 221 -1.59 18.41 9.41
C PRO A 221 -1.63 18.02 7.92
N SER A 222 -1.05 16.89 7.56
CA SER A 222 -1.04 16.34 6.19
C SER A 222 -2.36 15.69 5.77
N ALA A 223 -3.31 15.47 6.67
CA ALA A 223 -4.56 14.75 6.41
C ALA A 223 -5.37 15.35 5.25
N GLY A 224 -5.43 16.69 5.13
CA GLY A 224 -6.12 17.34 4.04
C GLY A 224 -5.50 17.04 2.66
N ARG A 225 -4.18 17.02 2.58
CA ARG A 225 -3.45 16.64 1.35
C ARG A 225 -3.64 15.15 1.07
N TYR A 226 -3.55 14.31 2.09
CA TYR A 226 -3.75 12.87 1.95
C TYR A 226 -5.16 12.55 1.48
N ALA A 227 -6.21 13.12 2.11
CA ALA A 227 -7.59 12.97 1.69
C ALA A 227 -7.82 13.46 0.24
N HIS A 228 -7.24 14.62 -0.13
CA HIS A 228 -7.34 15.15 -1.48
C HIS A 228 -6.73 14.19 -2.51
N THR A 229 -5.49 13.76 -2.31
CA THR A 229 -4.81 12.84 -3.24
C THR A 229 -5.56 11.50 -3.35
N TYR A 230 -6.00 10.96 -2.21
CA TYR A 230 -6.73 9.70 -2.15
C TYR A 230 -8.09 9.78 -2.85
N LEU A 231 -8.93 10.77 -2.50
CA LEU A 231 -10.26 10.93 -3.07
C LEU A 231 -10.23 11.38 -4.53
N SER A 232 -9.16 12.05 -4.99
CA SER A 232 -8.93 12.29 -6.42
C SER A 232 -8.79 10.98 -7.21
N ARG A 233 -8.09 9.99 -6.65
CA ARG A 233 -7.98 8.65 -7.27
C ARG A 233 -9.31 7.90 -7.25
N VAL A 234 -10.05 7.96 -6.13
CA VAL A 234 -11.41 7.42 -6.05
C VAL A 234 -12.31 8.05 -7.12
N ARG A 235 -12.29 9.38 -7.22
CA ARG A 235 -13.04 10.12 -8.26
C ARG A 235 -12.68 9.68 -9.67
N SER A 236 -11.40 9.50 -9.96
CA SER A 236 -10.94 9.03 -11.26
C SER A 236 -11.37 7.60 -11.57
N ALA A 237 -11.39 6.73 -10.56
CA ALA A 237 -11.73 5.33 -10.73
C ALA A 237 -13.23 5.06 -10.87
N VAL A 238 -14.06 5.80 -10.11
CA VAL A 238 -15.51 5.46 -10.00
C VAL A 238 -16.44 6.65 -10.19
N GLY A 239 -15.93 7.79 -10.65
CA GLY A 239 -16.74 9.02 -10.81
C GLY A 239 -17.94 8.82 -11.73
N ASP A 240 -17.80 8.05 -12.81
CA ASP A 240 -18.88 7.76 -13.77
C ASP A 240 -19.99 6.85 -13.19
N GLN A 241 -19.76 6.25 -12.02
CA GLN A 241 -20.71 5.38 -11.30
C GLN A 241 -21.43 6.13 -10.18
N LEU A 242 -20.97 7.34 -9.83
CA LEU A 242 -21.61 8.19 -8.83
C LEU A 242 -22.83 8.88 -9.40
N ALA A 243 -23.82 9.15 -8.53
CA ALA A 243 -24.91 10.05 -8.89
C ALA A 243 -24.36 11.46 -9.17
N ALA A 244 -24.97 12.18 -10.10
CA ALA A 244 -24.49 13.50 -10.54
C ALA A 244 -24.28 14.50 -9.39
N ASP A 245 -25.16 14.49 -8.38
CA ASP A 245 -25.07 15.36 -7.21
C ASP A 245 -23.87 14.98 -6.31
N ASP A 246 -23.58 13.67 -6.16
CA ASP A 246 -22.45 13.19 -5.37
C ASP A 246 -21.13 13.50 -6.09
N LEU A 247 -21.10 13.30 -7.41
CA LEU A 247 -19.95 13.66 -8.24
C LEU A 247 -19.65 15.17 -8.16
N ALA A 248 -20.68 16.02 -8.30
CA ALA A 248 -20.54 17.47 -8.17
C ALA A 248 -20.03 17.88 -6.77
N THR A 249 -20.52 17.21 -5.72
CA THR A 249 -20.07 17.47 -4.35
C THR A 249 -18.61 17.05 -4.16
N LEU A 250 -18.21 15.89 -4.71
CA LEU A 250 -16.83 15.41 -4.65
C LEU A 250 -15.90 16.35 -5.43
N ASP A 251 -16.28 16.76 -6.64
CA ASP A 251 -15.51 17.71 -7.46
C ASP A 251 -15.34 19.05 -6.75
N HIS A 252 -16.39 19.53 -6.04
CA HIS A 252 -16.31 20.73 -5.22
C HIS A 252 -15.31 20.62 -4.06
N LEU A 253 -15.28 19.50 -3.36
CA LEU A 253 -14.32 19.22 -2.28
C LEU A 253 -12.87 19.11 -2.78
N LEU A 254 -12.68 18.64 -4.02
CA LEU A 254 -11.38 18.51 -4.67
C LEU A 254 -10.87 19.84 -5.26
N ALA A 255 -11.72 20.84 -5.46
CA ALA A 255 -11.33 22.16 -5.96
C ALA A 255 -10.55 22.94 -4.89
N SER A 256 -9.21 23.03 -5.03
CA SER A 256 -8.29 23.56 -4.00
C SER A 256 -8.46 25.03 -3.66
N ASP A 257 -9.09 25.82 -4.52
CA ASP A 257 -9.36 27.26 -4.34
C ASP A 257 -10.63 27.54 -3.52
N HIS A 258 -11.49 26.51 -3.31
CA HIS A 258 -12.74 26.68 -2.59
C HIS A 258 -12.53 26.67 -1.05
N PRO A 259 -13.34 27.41 -0.27
CA PRO A 259 -13.28 27.41 1.20
C PRO A 259 -13.47 26.00 1.81
N ASP A 260 -14.34 25.18 1.21
CA ASP A 260 -14.69 23.84 1.68
C ASP A 260 -13.74 22.73 1.16
N ALA A 261 -12.69 23.11 0.41
CA ALA A 261 -11.72 22.17 -0.14
C ALA A 261 -11.13 21.26 0.93
N LEU A 262 -10.91 19.97 0.61
CA LEU A 262 -10.33 18.97 1.52
C LEU A 262 -9.06 19.47 2.22
N VAL A 263 -8.18 20.15 1.48
CA VAL A 263 -6.92 20.69 2.02
C VAL A 263 -7.10 21.76 3.09
N ARG A 264 -8.29 22.32 3.24
CA ARG A 264 -8.62 23.39 4.21
C ARG A 264 -9.51 22.91 5.35
N ARG A 265 -10.09 21.70 5.24
CA ARG A 265 -10.97 21.14 6.25
C ARG A 265 -10.20 20.81 7.52
N ARG A 266 -10.84 21.01 8.68
CA ARG A 266 -10.29 20.72 10.01
C ARG A 266 -11.04 19.62 10.75
N ASP A 267 -12.10 19.10 10.14
CA ASP A 267 -12.98 18.06 10.67
C ASP A 267 -12.69 16.68 10.06
N LEU A 268 -11.55 16.55 9.39
CA LEU A 268 -11.11 15.29 8.86
C LEU A 268 -10.63 14.35 9.99
N ALA A 269 -10.84 13.06 9.80
CA ALA A 269 -10.21 12.00 10.58
C ALA A 269 -9.71 10.93 9.60
N ILE A 270 -8.63 10.21 9.94
CA ILE A 270 -8.18 9.11 9.11
C ILE A 270 -8.58 7.81 9.79
N ARG A 271 -9.36 7.00 9.09
CA ARG A 271 -9.91 5.75 9.60
C ARG A 271 -9.76 4.66 8.56
N GLY A 272 -9.40 3.47 9.02
CA GLY A 272 -9.27 2.29 8.17
C GLY A 272 -8.80 1.09 8.97
N SER A 273 -8.54 -0.02 8.28
CA SER A 273 -7.90 -1.18 8.87
C SER A 273 -7.04 -1.90 7.82
N ARG A 274 -6.07 -2.63 8.32
CA ARG A 274 -5.21 -3.52 7.52
C ARG A 274 -5.09 -4.84 8.24
N THR A 275 -5.26 -5.93 7.52
CA THR A 275 -5.03 -7.28 8.04
C THR A 275 -3.64 -7.73 7.65
N ALA A 276 -2.94 -8.34 8.61
CA ALA A 276 -1.63 -8.93 8.45
C ALA A 276 -1.67 -10.43 8.74
N TRP A 277 -0.95 -11.20 7.93
CA TRP A 277 -0.75 -12.64 8.10
C TRP A 277 0.73 -12.90 8.35
N ALA A 278 1.05 -13.51 9.50
CA ALA A 278 2.38 -14.04 9.80
C ALA A 278 2.40 -15.53 9.45
N ALA A 279 3.22 -15.93 8.50
CA ALA A 279 3.27 -17.28 7.97
C ALA A 279 4.71 -17.79 7.92
N ARG A 280 4.93 -19.04 8.34
CA ARG A 280 6.26 -19.64 8.40
C ARG A 280 6.48 -20.61 7.27
N ARG A 281 7.70 -20.62 6.73
CA ARG A 281 8.21 -21.76 5.98
C ARG A 281 8.59 -22.85 6.97
N PRO A 282 7.94 -24.03 6.96
CA PRO A 282 8.31 -25.18 7.81
C PRO A 282 9.75 -25.63 7.64
#